data_e36e41934ba56ed6979b7420e7228f7f
#
_entry.id   e36e41934ba56ed6979b7420e7228f7f
#
_cell.length_a   1.000
_cell.length_b   1.000
_cell.length_c   1.000
_cell.angle_alpha   90.00
_cell.angle_beta   90.00
_cell.angle_gamma   90.00
#
_symmetry.space_group_name_H-M   'P 1'
#
loop_
_entity.id
_entity.type
_entity.pdbx_description
1 polymer ?
#
loop_
_entity_poly.entity_id
_entity_poly.type
_entity_poly.pdbx_seq_one_letter_code
_entity_poly.pdbx_strand_id
1 'polypeptide(L)'
;MKVLHVIPSLSPKHGGTSSLIPLMAGSLANAGLKVDVATTDDDGPGHRFEDLTNQRVERDGYGVYYFRKQTEFYKISLPFRKWIAGHVSDYDLVHVHVMFSYTSNSAARFARGLGVPYLISPHGVLNGWGMKNRRRLIKALSFQFVEKPILRYAAAMHYTSRAEQREAEQAGATAPAAVIPLGIDTTVLKNLPGPETFLNRFPQAKGRTLILFLSRLDAKKGLDLLLPVFAETRRKHPLAVLVIAGSGEEGYVAGLRDHADRLGLTGDIIWTGFLGGVDKLSALAAATVFILPSYSENFGIALMEAMAAGLPCLTTPGVALAEDVQARAADVLMVVPAEVKPLAAALGQLLGDAALRARLGANAKRMAAGQFTISSMGAAFKKLYAEIAQSPKQHP
;
A
#
# COMPACT_ATOMS: atom_id res chain seq x y z
N MET A 1 17.89 -17.34 12.06
CA MET A 1 17.45 -16.02 12.55
C MET A 1 15.96 -16.08 12.78
N LYS A 2 15.50 -15.60 13.93
CA LYS A 2 14.08 -15.52 14.33
C LYS A 2 13.64 -14.04 14.37
N VAL A 3 12.65 -13.68 13.60
CA VAL A 3 12.20 -12.28 13.41
C VAL A 3 10.76 -12.13 13.86
N LEU A 4 10.49 -11.08 14.64
CA LEU A 4 9.14 -10.69 15.04
C LEU A 4 8.68 -9.49 14.21
N HIS A 5 7.61 -9.66 13.44
CA HIS A 5 6.89 -8.54 12.84
C HIS A 5 5.79 -8.05 13.77
N VAL A 6 5.70 -6.74 13.97
CA VAL A 6 4.65 -6.14 14.81
C VAL A 6 3.86 -5.13 14.00
N ILE A 7 2.56 -5.33 13.92
CA ILE A 7 1.62 -4.44 13.23
C ILE A 7 0.34 -4.25 14.06
N PRO A 8 -0.28 -3.05 14.09
CA PRO A 8 -1.49 -2.83 14.88
C PRO A 8 -2.72 -3.62 14.41
N SER A 9 -2.83 -3.96 13.13
CA SER A 9 -3.95 -4.74 12.59
C SER A 9 -3.56 -5.44 11.28
N LEU A 10 -4.05 -6.66 11.09
CA LEU A 10 -3.97 -7.41 9.82
C LEU A 10 -5.30 -7.36 9.02
N SER A 11 -6.28 -6.58 9.45
CA SER A 11 -7.55 -6.49 8.73
C SER A 11 -7.37 -5.87 7.34
N PRO A 12 -7.87 -6.49 6.28
CA PRO A 12 -7.86 -5.92 4.92
C PRO A 12 -8.59 -4.57 4.82
N LYS A 13 -9.50 -4.27 5.76
CA LYS A 13 -10.23 -2.99 5.85
C LYS A 13 -9.30 -1.78 6.07
N HIS A 14 -8.08 -2.01 6.59
CA HIS A 14 -7.08 -0.95 6.77
C HIS A 14 -6.22 -0.70 5.53
N GLY A 15 -6.37 -1.50 4.48
CA GLY A 15 -5.74 -1.30 3.18
C GLY A 15 -4.46 -2.10 2.96
N GLY A 16 -3.65 -1.65 1.99
CA GLY A 16 -2.57 -2.43 1.41
C GLY A 16 -1.50 -2.94 2.37
N THR A 17 -1.16 -2.18 3.40
CA THR A 17 -0.13 -2.59 4.38
C THR A 17 -0.53 -3.85 5.13
N SER A 18 -1.79 -3.93 5.58
CA SER A 18 -2.31 -5.12 6.30
C SER A 18 -2.32 -6.39 5.45
N SER A 19 -2.53 -6.25 4.14
CA SER A 19 -2.47 -7.36 3.19
C SER A 19 -1.03 -7.75 2.81
N LEU A 20 -0.10 -6.80 2.89
CA LEU A 20 1.30 -7.00 2.54
C LEU A 20 2.07 -7.81 3.58
N ILE A 21 1.81 -7.58 4.89
CA ILE A 21 2.60 -8.23 5.95
C ILE A 21 2.52 -9.75 5.91
N PRO A 22 1.34 -10.39 5.70
CA PRO A 22 1.26 -11.83 5.47
C PRO A 22 2.15 -12.31 4.31
N LEU A 23 2.13 -11.60 3.17
CA LEU A 23 2.96 -11.95 2.02
C LEU A 23 4.45 -11.81 2.31
N MET A 24 4.84 -10.76 3.03
CA MET A 24 6.23 -10.55 3.47
C MET A 24 6.67 -11.66 4.44
N ALA A 25 5.87 -11.97 5.44
CA ALA A 25 6.17 -13.01 6.43
C ALA A 25 6.33 -14.39 5.77
N GLY A 26 5.41 -14.76 4.89
CA GLY A 26 5.50 -16.00 4.10
C GLY A 26 6.74 -16.04 3.21
N SER A 27 7.08 -14.94 2.53
CA SER A 27 8.30 -14.88 1.71
C SER A 27 9.58 -15.06 2.53
N LEU A 28 9.66 -14.45 3.72
CA LEU A 28 10.80 -14.59 4.62
C LEU A 28 10.89 -16.01 5.20
N ALA A 29 9.75 -16.62 5.54
CA ALA A 29 9.69 -18.02 5.98
C ALA A 29 10.19 -18.97 4.88
N ASN A 30 9.75 -18.77 3.64
CA ASN A 30 10.22 -19.53 2.48
C ASN A 30 11.72 -19.29 2.19
N ALA A 31 12.26 -18.13 2.58
CA ALA A 31 13.70 -17.84 2.52
C ALA A 31 14.50 -18.43 3.70
N GLY A 32 13.87 -19.23 4.58
CA GLY A 32 14.48 -19.96 5.68
C GLY A 32 14.61 -19.20 7.00
N LEU A 33 13.89 -18.09 7.19
CA LEU A 33 13.79 -17.41 8.47
C LEU A 33 12.65 -18.01 9.32
N LYS A 34 12.82 -18.00 10.64
CA LYS A 34 11.69 -18.21 11.55
C LYS A 34 10.98 -16.89 11.76
N VAL A 35 9.73 -16.81 11.35
CA VAL A 35 8.96 -15.54 11.37
C VAL A 35 7.73 -15.70 12.23
N ASP A 36 7.52 -14.74 13.12
CA ASP A 36 6.26 -14.56 13.83
C ASP A 36 5.72 -13.15 13.57
N VAL A 37 4.39 -13.02 13.55
CA VAL A 37 3.69 -11.73 13.44
C VAL A 37 2.87 -11.54 14.72
N ALA A 38 3.02 -10.39 15.39
CA ALA A 38 2.21 -10.03 16.54
C ALA A 38 1.32 -8.84 16.19
N THR A 39 0.01 -8.98 16.39
CA THR A 39 -1.01 -8.01 16.02
C THR A 39 -2.13 -7.94 17.04
N THR A 40 -3.05 -6.98 16.90
CA THR A 40 -4.29 -6.99 17.67
C THR A 40 -5.40 -7.74 16.94
N ASP A 41 -6.48 -8.04 17.67
CA ASP A 41 -7.72 -8.63 17.13
C ASP A 41 -8.59 -7.63 16.36
N ASP A 42 -8.03 -6.50 15.94
CA ASP A 42 -8.73 -5.44 15.22
C ASP A 42 -9.15 -5.88 13.81
N ASP A 43 -10.44 -5.87 13.53
CA ASP A 43 -11.03 -6.07 12.20
C ASP A 43 -11.81 -4.84 11.71
N GLY A 44 -11.27 -3.66 11.96
CA GLY A 44 -11.88 -2.39 11.59
C GLY A 44 -12.74 -1.79 12.71
N PRO A 45 -13.27 -0.57 12.52
CA PRO A 45 -14.01 0.15 13.56
C PRO A 45 -15.18 -0.66 14.10
N GLY A 46 -15.18 -0.90 15.42
CA GLY A 46 -16.23 -1.67 16.10
C GLY A 46 -16.19 -3.18 15.89
N HIS A 47 -15.27 -3.70 15.07
CA HIS A 47 -15.17 -5.13 14.75
C HIS A 47 -13.86 -5.76 15.30
N ARG A 48 -13.88 -7.08 15.52
CA ARG A 48 -12.75 -7.88 16.01
C ARG A 48 -12.73 -9.23 15.33
N PHE A 49 -11.56 -9.84 15.27
CA PHE A 49 -11.39 -11.26 14.97
C PHE A 49 -11.67 -12.06 16.26
N GLU A 50 -12.90 -12.50 16.48
CA GLU A 50 -13.34 -13.06 17.77
C GLU A 50 -12.67 -14.41 18.10
N ASP A 51 -12.51 -15.27 17.11
CA ASP A 51 -12.00 -16.64 17.32
C ASP A 51 -10.47 -16.74 17.43
N LEU A 52 -9.74 -15.64 17.22
CA LEU A 52 -8.28 -15.65 17.14
C LEU A 52 -7.59 -15.00 18.35
N THR A 53 -8.34 -14.43 19.27
CA THR A 53 -7.80 -13.62 20.38
C THR A 53 -6.99 -14.46 21.39
N ASN A 54 -5.78 -13.98 21.71
CA ASN A 54 -4.80 -14.62 22.62
C ASN A 54 -4.33 -16.02 22.17
N GLN A 55 -4.39 -16.29 20.88
CA GLN A 55 -3.91 -17.54 20.28
C GLN A 55 -2.76 -17.27 19.31
N ARG A 56 -1.90 -18.29 19.15
CA ARG A 56 -0.95 -18.37 18.05
C ARG A 56 -1.53 -19.25 16.96
N VAL A 57 -1.65 -18.69 15.79
CA VAL A 57 -2.20 -19.37 14.60
C VAL A 57 -1.07 -19.57 13.60
N GLU A 58 -0.87 -20.79 13.14
CA GLU A 58 0.07 -21.07 12.03
C GLU A 58 -0.55 -20.68 10.69
N ARG A 59 0.24 -20.03 9.84
CA ARG A 59 -0.11 -19.62 8.49
C ARG A 59 1.11 -19.75 7.59
N ASP A 60 1.01 -20.44 6.48
CA ASP A 60 2.00 -20.45 5.38
C ASP A 60 3.48 -20.43 5.84
N GLY A 61 3.81 -21.21 6.89
CA GLY A 61 5.17 -21.35 7.42
C GLY A 61 5.60 -20.26 8.42
N TYR A 62 4.70 -19.40 8.90
CA TYR A 62 4.94 -18.43 9.97
C TYR A 62 3.82 -18.42 10.99
N GLY A 63 4.09 -17.95 12.22
CA GLY A 63 3.11 -17.85 13.29
C GLY A 63 2.49 -16.46 13.38
N VAL A 64 1.20 -16.37 13.73
CA VAL A 64 0.51 -15.10 14.02
C VAL A 64 -0.06 -15.12 15.42
N TYR A 65 0.28 -14.12 16.23
CA TYR A 65 -0.28 -13.90 17.56
C TYR A 65 -1.28 -12.76 17.52
N TYR A 66 -2.53 -13.02 17.92
CA TYR A 66 -3.58 -12.02 18.01
C TYR A 66 -3.81 -11.63 19.47
N PHE A 67 -3.87 -10.33 19.76
CA PHE A 67 -4.07 -9.80 21.11
C PHE A 67 -5.30 -8.89 21.16
N ARG A 68 -6.08 -9.03 22.25
CA ARG A 68 -7.28 -8.21 22.45
C ARG A 68 -6.93 -6.71 22.52
N LYS A 69 -7.53 -5.90 21.63
CA LYS A 69 -7.50 -4.44 21.74
C LYS A 69 -8.50 -3.95 22.80
N GLN A 70 -8.11 -2.94 23.58
CA GLN A 70 -9.00 -2.29 24.53
C GLN A 70 -9.57 -0.98 23.98
N THR A 71 -8.91 -0.33 23.01
CA THR A 71 -9.36 0.95 22.46
C THR A 71 -9.32 0.95 20.94
N GLU A 72 -10.21 1.72 20.32
CA GLU A 72 -10.17 1.97 18.86
C GLU A 72 -9.08 2.97 18.48
N PHE A 73 -8.90 3.98 19.30
CA PHE A 73 -7.83 4.95 19.11
C PHE A 73 -6.52 4.39 19.68
N TYR A 74 -5.44 4.52 18.93
CA TYR A 74 -4.10 4.09 19.28
C TYR A 74 -3.93 2.57 19.48
N LYS A 75 -5.00 1.77 19.36
CA LYS A 75 -5.04 0.30 19.46
C LYS A 75 -4.30 -0.20 20.72
N ILE A 76 -4.68 0.31 21.89
CA ILE A 76 -4.10 -0.14 23.16
C ILE A 76 -4.40 -1.62 23.37
N SER A 77 -3.37 -2.40 23.70
CA SER A 77 -3.47 -3.82 24.04
C SER A 77 -2.51 -4.14 25.21
N LEU A 78 -3.08 -4.28 26.40
CA LEU A 78 -2.33 -4.70 27.60
C LEU A 78 -1.89 -6.17 27.52
N PRO A 79 -2.69 -7.11 26.98
CA PRO A 79 -2.22 -8.47 26.72
C PRO A 79 -0.98 -8.51 25.81
N PHE A 80 -0.98 -7.71 24.70
CA PHE A 80 0.20 -7.59 23.85
C PHE A 80 1.41 -7.06 24.63
N ARG A 81 1.23 -6.01 25.46
CA ARG A 81 2.32 -5.44 26.25
C ARG A 81 2.92 -6.46 27.21
N LYS A 82 2.08 -7.23 27.89
CA LYS A 82 2.53 -8.29 28.81
C LYS A 82 3.32 -9.35 28.06
N TRP A 83 2.81 -9.76 26.90
CA TRP A 83 3.45 -10.79 26.09
C TRP A 83 4.80 -10.32 25.54
N ILE A 84 4.88 -9.12 24.92
CA ILE A 84 6.11 -8.63 24.31
C ILE A 84 7.22 -8.42 25.37
N ALA A 85 6.86 -8.00 26.58
CA ALA A 85 7.81 -7.85 27.68
C ALA A 85 8.50 -9.16 28.08
N GLY A 86 7.83 -10.31 27.94
CA GLY A 86 8.38 -11.61 28.27
C GLY A 86 8.99 -12.38 27.10
N HIS A 87 8.74 -11.95 25.86
CA HIS A 87 9.10 -12.75 24.69
C HIS A 87 9.98 -12.03 23.66
N VAL A 88 10.18 -10.70 23.77
CA VAL A 88 10.97 -9.96 22.76
C VAL A 88 12.41 -10.46 22.67
N SER A 89 13.00 -10.92 23.76
CA SER A 89 14.35 -11.50 23.81
C SER A 89 14.48 -12.86 23.12
N ASP A 90 13.35 -13.52 22.79
CA ASP A 90 13.35 -14.77 22.02
C ASP A 90 13.62 -14.54 20.53
N TYR A 91 13.72 -13.26 20.09
CA TYR A 91 13.89 -12.87 18.71
C TYR A 91 15.24 -12.17 18.48
N ASP A 92 15.81 -12.44 17.32
CA ASP A 92 17.08 -11.82 16.89
C ASP A 92 16.84 -10.37 16.40
N LEU A 93 15.60 -10.05 15.94
CA LEU A 93 15.23 -8.76 15.40
C LEU A 93 13.70 -8.56 15.51
N VAL A 94 13.29 -7.31 15.78
CA VAL A 94 11.90 -6.88 15.73
C VAL A 94 11.68 -5.92 14.56
N HIS A 95 10.75 -6.23 13.66
CA HIS A 95 10.34 -5.35 12.57
C HIS A 95 8.98 -4.71 12.88
N VAL A 96 8.99 -3.44 13.19
CA VAL A 96 7.81 -2.66 13.57
C VAL A 96 7.21 -2.01 12.33
N HIS A 97 5.93 -2.29 12.07
CA HIS A 97 5.17 -1.72 10.97
C HIS A 97 4.15 -0.72 11.47
N VAL A 98 4.06 0.41 10.78
CA VAL A 98 3.16 1.53 11.09
C VAL A 98 3.54 2.18 12.44
N MET A 99 3.49 3.48 12.48
CA MET A 99 3.72 4.28 13.69
C MET A 99 2.38 4.76 14.28
N PHE A 100 2.44 5.52 15.36
CA PHE A 100 1.28 6.06 16.04
C PHE A 100 0.31 4.97 16.51
N SER A 101 0.85 3.85 17.00
CA SER A 101 0.08 2.79 17.63
C SER A 101 0.75 2.29 18.91
N TYR A 102 -0.07 1.80 19.85
CA TYR A 102 0.43 1.29 21.12
C TYR A 102 1.31 0.05 20.95
N THR A 103 0.94 -0.84 20.04
CA THR A 103 1.68 -2.08 19.79
C THR A 103 3.07 -1.78 19.22
N SER A 104 3.15 -0.88 18.23
CA SER A 104 4.42 -0.47 17.62
C SER A 104 5.36 0.18 18.63
N ASN A 105 4.84 1.11 19.44
CA ASN A 105 5.60 1.78 20.47
C ASN A 105 6.06 0.86 21.58
N SER A 106 5.20 -0.04 22.04
CA SER A 106 5.56 -1.04 23.07
C SER A 106 6.65 -1.98 22.57
N ALA A 107 6.52 -2.50 21.34
CA ALA A 107 7.51 -3.40 20.76
C ALA A 107 8.90 -2.72 20.63
N ALA A 108 8.96 -1.51 20.08
CA ALA A 108 10.21 -0.77 19.95
C ALA A 108 10.86 -0.46 21.31
N ARG A 109 10.06 -0.07 22.33
CA ARG A 109 10.57 0.22 23.67
C ARG A 109 11.11 -1.01 24.38
N PHE A 110 10.40 -2.14 24.33
CA PHE A 110 10.88 -3.38 24.95
C PHE A 110 12.08 -3.96 24.21
N ALA A 111 12.08 -3.92 22.87
CA ALA A 111 13.22 -4.32 22.07
C ALA A 111 14.47 -3.52 22.46
N ARG A 112 14.37 -2.18 22.50
CA ARG A 112 15.45 -1.30 22.93
C ARG A 112 15.90 -1.62 24.37
N GLY A 113 14.97 -1.72 25.33
CA GLY A 113 15.28 -1.93 26.74
C GLY A 113 15.98 -3.27 27.03
N LEU A 114 15.80 -4.27 26.15
CA LEU A 114 16.39 -5.60 26.27
C LEU A 114 17.52 -5.85 25.24
N GLY A 115 17.97 -4.81 24.54
CA GLY A 115 19.09 -4.87 23.59
C GLY A 115 18.81 -5.69 22.33
N VAL A 116 17.52 -5.89 21.97
CA VAL A 116 17.13 -6.52 20.72
C VAL A 116 17.06 -5.43 19.63
N PRO A 117 17.79 -5.57 18.51
CA PRO A 117 17.71 -4.60 17.43
C PRO A 117 16.32 -4.54 16.83
N TYR A 118 15.88 -3.35 16.42
CA TYR A 118 14.59 -3.19 15.76
C TYR A 118 14.65 -2.28 14.55
N LEU A 119 13.85 -2.62 13.55
CA LEU A 119 13.65 -1.91 12.29
C LEU A 119 12.24 -1.29 12.30
N ILE A 120 12.08 -0.12 11.72
CA ILE A 120 10.76 0.55 11.60
C ILE A 120 10.41 0.79 10.13
N SER A 121 9.21 0.36 9.71
CA SER A 121 8.59 0.71 8.43
C SER A 121 7.41 1.64 8.68
N PRO A 122 7.54 2.96 8.40
CA PRO A 122 6.47 3.92 8.66
C PRO A 122 5.25 3.78 7.75
N HIS A 123 5.41 3.24 6.54
CA HIS A 123 4.34 3.07 5.55
C HIS A 123 3.57 4.37 5.25
N GLY A 124 4.29 5.46 5.05
CA GLY A 124 3.75 6.75 4.62
C GLY A 124 3.08 7.59 5.72
N VAL A 125 3.13 7.19 6.98
CA VAL A 125 2.51 7.99 8.05
C VAL A 125 3.31 9.24 8.42
N LEU A 126 4.58 9.33 7.98
CA LEU A 126 5.44 10.50 8.16
C LEU A 126 5.37 11.51 7.01
N ASN A 127 4.56 11.27 5.99
CA ASN A 127 4.39 12.20 4.88
C ASN A 127 3.67 13.49 5.30
N GLY A 128 3.91 14.57 4.55
CA GLY A 128 3.35 15.89 4.84
C GLY A 128 1.81 15.92 4.89
N TRP A 129 1.13 15.10 4.07
CA TRP A 129 -0.32 14.95 4.10
C TRP A 129 -0.81 14.29 5.39
N GLY A 130 -0.16 13.19 5.80
CA GLY A 130 -0.50 12.44 7.02
C GLY A 130 -0.29 13.23 8.30
N MET A 131 0.73 14.08 8.34
CA MET A 131 1.07 14.92 9.50
C MET A 131 0.16 16.15 9.63
N LYS A 132 -0.31 16.73 8.51
CA LYS A 132 -1.10 17.98 8.51
C LYS A 132 -2.60 17.75 8.72
N ASN A 133 -3.12 16.58 8.34
CA ASN A 133 -4.55 16.27 8.39
C ASN A 133 -4.89 15.34 9.56
N ARG A 134 -6.06 15.51 10.18
CA ARG A 134 -6.58 14.76 11.34
C ARG A 134 -5.73 14.84 12.62
N ARG A 135 -6.26 15.48 13.65
CA ARG A 135 -5.69 15.54 15.01
C ARG A 135 -4.25 16.06 15.07
N ARG A 136 -3.93 17.09 14.30
CA ARG A 136 -2.59 17.66 14.10
C ARG A 136 -1.81 17.88 15.42
N LEU A 137 -2.44 18.48 16.44
CA LEU A 137 -1.79 18.75 17.72
C LEU A 137 -1.44 17.46 18.48
N ILE A 138 -2.37 16.51 18.54
CA ILE A 138 -2.14 15.22 19.23
C ILE A 138 -1.01 14.45 18.53
N LYS A 139 -1.01 14.45 17.20
CA LYS A 139 0.08 13.82 16.43
C LYS A 139 1.42 14.52 16.64
N ALA A 140 1.45 15.83 16.67
CA ALA A 140 2.70 16.56 16.89
C ALA A 140 3.27 16.29 18.29
N LEU A 141 2.44 16.29 19.33
CA LEU A 141 2.85 15.94 20.70
C LEU A 141 3.28 14.47 20.79
N SER A 142 2.48 13.54 20.25
CA SER A 142 2.86 12.12 20.20
C SER A 142 4.18 11.93 19.46
N PHE A 143 4.33 12.58 18.30
CA PHE A 143 5.56 12.50 17.52
C PHE A 143 6.78 12.95 18.33
N GLN A 144 6.71 14.11 18.98
CA GLN A 144 7.84 14.67 19.72
C GLN A 144 8.24 13.83 20.93
N PHE A 145 7.26 13.33 21.70
CA PHE A 145 7.54 12.69 23.00
C PHE A 145 7.50 11.15 22.97
N VAL A 146 6.82 10.55 21.99
CA VAL A 146 6.63 9.11 21.91
C VAL A 146 7.35 8.51 20.70
N GLU A 147 7.11 9.06 19.50
CA GLU A 147 7.57 8.44 18.26
C GLU A 147 9.05 8.78 17.98
N LYS A 148 9.45 10.03 18.12
CA LYS A 148 10.81 10.50 17.82
C LYS A 148 11.91 9.74 18.61
N PRO A 149 11.73 9.44 19.91
CA PRO A 149 12.69 8.64 20.65
C PRO A 149 12.90 7.23 20.09
N ILE A 150 11.83 6.58 19.65
CA ILE A 150 11.95 5.22 19.06
C ILE A 150 12.50 5.26 17.63
N LEU A 151 12.25 6.31 16.85
CA LEU A 151 12.89 6.51 15.55
C LEU A 151 14.41 6.65 15.68
N ARG A 152 14.83 7.46 16.65
CA ARG A 152 16.26 7.76 16.86
C ARG A 152 17.12 6.53 17.15
N TYR A 153 16.56 5.56 17.87
CA TYR A 153 17.28 4.36 18.32
C TYR A 153 16.94 3.11 17.50
N ALA A 154 16.21 3.26 16.39
CA ALA A 154 16.01 2.16 15.45
C ALA A 154 17.36 1.77 14.81
N ALA A 155 17.61 0.47 14.67
CA ALA A 155 18.79 -0.03 13.98
C ALA A 155 18.79 0.37 12.51
N ALA A 156 17.59 0.45 11.89
CA ALA A 156 17.36 1.03 10.58
C ALA A 156 15.90 1.48 10.42
N MET A 157 15.66 2.33 9.41
CA MET A 157 14.35 2.67 8.89
C MET A 157 14.19 2.03 7.52
N HIS A 158 13.08 1.33 7.31
CA HIS A 158 12.72 0.83 5.99
C HIS A 158 11.72 1.76 5.34
N TYR A 159 11.99 2.13 4.10
CA TYR A 159 11.10 2.92 3.24
C TYR A 159 10.76 2.14 1.98
N THR A 160 9.53 2.29 1.51
CA THR A 160 9.06 1.62 0.29
C THR A 160 9.52 2.31 -0.98
N SER A 161 9.92 3.60 -0.88
CA SER A 161 10.39 4.43 -1.97
C SER A 161 11.37 5.51 -1.49
N ARG A 162 12.13 6.10 -2.41
CA ARG A 162 13.00 7.24 -2.11
C ARG A 162 12.21 8.49 -1.70
N ALA A 163 11.01 8.66 -2.25
CA ALA A 163 10.12 9.75 -1.86
C ALA A 163 9.70 9.62 -0.39
N GLU A 164 9.31 8.44 0.06
CA GLU A 164 8.97 8.17 1.47
C GLU A 164 10.17 8.43 2.38
N GLN A 165 11.38 8.03 1.98
CA GLN A 165 12.60 8.32 2.73
C GLN A 165 12.79 9.82 2.92
N ARG A 166 12.75 10.62 1.83
CA ARG A 166 12.92 12.08 1.92
C ARG A 166 11.88 12.74 2.82
N GLU A 167 10.62 12.33 2.72
CA GLU A 167 9.55 12.85 3.58
C GLU A 167 9.78 12.53 5.07
N ALA A 168 10.24 11.31 5.37
CA ALA A 168 10.55 10.89 6.73
C ALA A 168 11.77 11.63 7.31
N GLU A 169 12.82 11.83 6.51
CA GLU A 169 13.99 12.62 6.89
C GLU A 169 13.63 14.08 7.16
N GLN A 170 12.78 14.69 6.33
CA GLN A 170 12.23 16.03 6.56
C GLN A 170 11.39 16.10 7.85
N ALA A 171 10.71 15.01 8.22
CA ALA A 171 10.00 14.91 9.50
C ALA A 171 10.92 14.67 10.70
N GLY A 172 12.23 14.44 10.48
CA GLY A 172 13.25 14.28 11.52
C GLY A 172 13.64 12.82 11.84
N ALA A 173 13.40 11.88 10.93
CA ALA A 173 13.97 10.54 11.03
C ALA A 173 15.50 10.60 10.75
N THR A 174 16.31 10.00 11.63
CA THR A 174 17.77 10.09 11.57
C THR A 174 18.48 8.72 11.61
N ALA A 175 17.75 7.62 11.82
CA ALA A 175 18.33 6.28 11.79
C ALA A 175 18.74 5.88 10.35
N PRO A 176 19.67 4.94 10.19
CA PRO A 176 20.09 4.44 8.88
C PRO A 176 18.90 4.04 8.01
N ALA A 177 18.90 4.48 6.74
CA ALA A 177 17.78 4.25 5.82
C ALA A 177 18.05 3.06 4.89
N ALA A 178 17.04 2.22 4.70
CA ALA A 178 17.01 1.17 3.68
C ALA A 178 15.75 1.35 2.81
N VAL A 179 15.93 1.48 1.50
CA VAL A 179 14.82 1.56 0.55
C VAL A 179 14.63 0.20 -0.11
N ILE A 180 13.54 -0.48 0.27
CA ILE A 180 13.17 -1.78 -0.30
C ILE A 180 11.74 -1.63 -0.84
N PRO A 181 11.53 -1.69 -2.15
CA PRO A 181 10.18 -1.64 -2.73
C PRO A 181 9.30 -2.79 -2.24
N LEU A 182 8.00 -2.55 -2.15
CA LEU A 182 7.05 -3.61 -1.88
C LEU A 182 7.01 -4.62 -3.02
N GLY A 183 6.77 -5.88 -2.68
CA GLY A 183 6.58 -6.95 -3.65
C GLY A 183 5.11 -7.33 -3.80
N ILE A 184 4.73 -7.75 -5.00
CA ILE A 184 3.43 -8.36 -5.28
C ILE A 184 3.59 -9.81 -5.70
N ASP A 185 2.52 -10.58 -5.56
CA ASP A 185 2.46 -11.92 -6.11
C ASP A 185 2.27 -11.85 -7.64
N THR A 186 3.38 -11.86 -8.35
CA THR A 186 3.38 -11.85 -9.82
C THR A 186 2.88 -13.15 -10.42
N THR A 187 2.79 -14.25 -9.67
CA THR A 187 2.31 -15.55 -10.19
C THR A 187 0.82 -15.49 -10.50
N VAL A 188 0.04 -14.85 -9.62
CA VAL A 188 -1.39 -14.62 -9.82
C VAL A 188 -1.65 -13.67 -11.00
N LEU A 189 -0.76 -12.68 -11.21
CA LEU A 189 -0.89 -11.68 -12.26
C LEU A 189 -0.33 -12.12 -13.62
N LYS A 190 0.50 -13.18 -13.66
CA LYS A 190 0.95 -13.78 -14.93
C LYS A 190 -0.19 -14.49 -15.65
N ASN A 191 -1.07 -15.13 -14.91
CA ASN A 191 -2.20 -15.90 -15.41
C ASN A 191 -3.51 -15.24 -14.97
N LEU A 192 -3.76 -14.02 -15.47
CA LEU A 192 -5.02 -13.32 -15.19
C LEU A 192 -6.19 -14.18 -15.68
N PRO A 193 -7.29 -14.25 -14.90
CA PRO A 193 -8.54 -14.78 -15.43
C PRO A 193 -8.98 -13.93 -16.62
N GLY A 194 -9.79 -14.50 -17.49
CA GLY A 194 -10.40 -13.73 -18.58
C GLY A 194 -11.22 -12.55 -18.06
N PRO A 195 -11.55 -11.57 -18.91
CA PRO A 195 -12.36 -10.42 -18.55
C PRO A 195 -13.83 -10.77 -18.28
N GLU A 196 -14.25 -12.00 -18.58
CA GLU A 196 -15.66 -12.44 -18.60
C GLU A 196 -16.33 -12.30 -17.24
N THR A 197 -15.64 -12.60 -16.15
CA THR A 197 -16.18 -12.46 -14.79
C THR A 197 -16.58 -10.99 -14.52
N PHE A 198 -15.73 -10.05 -14.89
CA PHE A 198 -16.04 -8.62 -14.76
C PHE A 198 -17.14 -8.19 -15.72
N LEU A 199 -17.06 -8.58 -17.00
CA LEU A 199 -18.01 -8.19 -18.03
C LEU A 199 -19.42 -8.79 -17.82
N ASN A 200 -19.53 -9.95 -17.19
CA ASN A 200 -20.82 -10.53 -16.83
C ASN A 200 -21.46 -9.85 -15.62
N ARG A 201 -20.63 -9.43 -14.66
CA ARG A 201 -21.10 -8.65 -13.50
C ARG A 201 -21.48 -7.22 -13.85
N PHE A 202 -20.81 -6.64 -14.85
CA PHE A 202 -21.03 -5.27 -15.32
C PHE A 202 -21.26 -5.26 -16.84
N PRO A 203 -22.46 -5.70 -17.32
CA PRO A 203 -22.73 -5.85 -18.75
C PRO A 203 -22.59 -4.54 -19.55
N GLN A 204 -22.77 -3.39 -18.92
CA GLN A 204 -22.58 -2.06 -19.53
C GLN A 204 -21.13 -1.78 -19.93
N ALA A 205 -20.19 -2.60 -19.51
CA ALA A 205 -18.78 -2.53 -19.93
C ALA A 205 -18.49 -3.26 -21.26
N LYS A 206 -19.41 -4.14 -21.71
CA LYS A 206 -19.19 -4.95 -22.93
C LYS A 206 -19.09 -4.07 -24.17
N GLY A 207 -18.06 -4.30 -24.98
CA GLY A 207 -17.79 -3.53 -26.20
C GLY A 207 -17.28 -2.12 -25.97
N ARG A 208 -16.96 -1.74 -24.73
CA ARG A 208 -16.44 -0.42 -24.36
C ARG A 208 -14.95 -0.44 -24.10
N THR A 209 -14.31 0.74 -24.18
CA THR A 209 -12.91 0.96 -23.81
C THR A 209 -12.83 1.30 -22.32
N LEU A 210 -12.31 0.39 -21.49
CA LEU A 210 -12.35 0.51 -20.04
C LEU A 210 -11.13 1.26 -19.51
N ILE A 211 -11.37 2.37 -18.82
CA ILE A 211 -10.38 3.12 -18.05
C ILE A 211 -10.58 2.72 -16.59
N LEU A 212 -9.61 2.03 -16.01
CA LEU A 212 -9.71 1.51 -14.65
C LEU A 212 -9.00 2.42 -13.64
N PHE A 213 -9.75 2.90 -12.67
CA PHE A 213 -9.26 3.42 -11.40
C PHE A 213 -9.51 2.38 -10.31
N LEU A 214 -8.47 2.00 -9.55
CA LEU A 214 -8.57 1.01 -8.48
C LEU A 214 -7.83 1.54 -7.23
N SER A 215 -8.59 1.99 -6.23
CA SER A 215 -8.05 2.45 -4.94
C SER A 215 -9.18 2.65 -3.93
N ARG A 216 -8.84 2.87 -2.65
CA ARG A 216 -9.81 3.46 -1.72
C ARG A 216 -10.28 4.81 -2.25
N LEU A 217 -11.58 5.11 -2.08
CA LEU A 217 -12.13 6.40 -2.49
C LEU A 217 -11.88 7.41 -1.36
N ASP A 218 -10.83 8.19 -1.51
CA ASP A 218 -10.35 9.18 -0.54
C ASP A 218 -9.86 10.42 -1.31
N ALA A 219 -10.01 11.62 -0.76
CA ALA A 219 -9.69 12.88 -1.43
C ALA A 219 -8.26 12.93 -2.00
N LYS A 220 -7.29 12.30 -1.31
CA LYS A 220 -5.91 12.26 -1.80
C LYS A 220 -5.70 11.44 -3.09
N LYS A 221 -6.72 10.68 -3.52
CA LYS A 221 -6.65 9.84 -4.72
C LYS A 221 -7.00 10.55 -6.02
N GLY A 222 -7.40 11.82 -5.94
CA GLY A 222 -7.59 12.68 -7.10
C GLY A 222 -8.80 12.34 -7.96
N LEU A 223 -9.88 11.79 -7.36
CA LEU A 223 -11.13 11.54 -8.09
C LEU A 223 -11.83 12.82 -8.52
N ASP A 224 -11.64 13.91 -7.79
CA ASP A 224 -12.05 15.26 -8.14
C ASP A 224 -11.38 15.78 -9.43
N LEU A 225 -10.13 15.37 -9.70
CA LEU A 225 -9.45 15.58 -10.98
C LEU A 225 -9.91 14.60 -12.06
N LEU A 226 -10.07 13.33 -11.69
CA LEU A 226 -10.37 12.27 -12.66
C LEU A 226 -11.71 12.47 -13.37
N LEU A 227 -12.73 12.93 -12.66
CA LEU A 227 -14.05 13.14 -13.24
C LEU A 227 -14.03 14.22 -14.35
N PRO A 228 -13.47 15.44 -14.17
CA PRO A 228 -13.30 16.41 -15.26
C PRO A 228 -12.39 15.90 -16.39
N VAL A 229 -11.31 15.21 -16.07
CA VAL A 229 -10.41 14.58 -17.06
C VAL A 229 -11.18 13.62 -17.96
N PHE A 230 -11.98 12.77 -17.36
CA PHE A 230 -12.80 11.82 -18.12
C PHE A 230 -13.88 12.51 -18.94
N ALA A 231 -14.55 13.54 -18.41
CA ALA A 231 -15.54 14.34 -19.15
C ALA A 231 -14.95 14.98 -20.41
N GLU A 232 -13.73 15.51 -20.33
CA GLU A 232 -13.02 16.10 -21.47
C GLU A 232 -12.63 15.03 -22.49
N THR A 233 -12.05 13.91 -22.01
CA THR A 233 -11.54 12.82 -22.83
C THR A 233 -12.66 12.08 -23.58
N ARG A 234 -13.79 11.81 -22.90
CA ARG A 234 -14.95 11.09 -23.47
C ARG A 234 -15.51 11.76 -24.72
N ARG A 235 -15.44 13.10 -24.85
CA ARG A 235 -15.94 13.81 -26.04
C ARG A 235 -15.26 13.33 -27.31
N LYS A 236 -13.99 12.91 -27.25
CA LYS A 236 -13.22 12.39 -28.40
C LYS A 236 -13.23 10.86 -28.46
N HIS A 237 -13.57 10.19 -27.36
CA HIS A 237 -13.59 8.74 -27.22
C HIS A 237 -14.94 8.27 -26.67
N PRO A 238 -16.03 8.29 -27.47
CA PRO A 238 -17.40 8.03 -26.98
C PRO A 238 -17.62 6.61 -26.50
N LEU A 239 -16.79 5.65 -26.88
CA LEU A 239 -16.83 4.28 -26.38
C LEU A 239 -16.09 4.11 -25.04
N ALA A 240 -15.42 5.14 -24.52
CA ALA A 240 -14.76 5.06 -23.24
C ALA A 240 -15.76 4.96 -22.08
N VAL A 241 -15.44 4.16 -21.08
CA VAL A 241 -16.15 4.06 -19.81
C VAL A 241 -15.15 4.10 -18.67
N LEU A 242 -15.44 4.87 -17.62
CA LEU A 242 -14.62 4.95 -16.43
C LEU A 242 -15.11 3.93 -15.40
N VAL A 243 -14.25 3.01 -15.03
CA VAL A 243 -14.50 2.03 -13.97
C VAL A 243 -13.85 2.54 -12.68
N ILE A 244 -14.65 2.86 -11.67
CA ILE A 244 -14.18 3.28 -10.35
C ILE A 244 -14.37 2.12 -9.38
N ALA A 245 -13.26 1.43 -9.10
CA ALA A 245 -13.22 0.27 -8.22
C ALA A 245 -12.63 0.66 -6.86
N GLY A 246 -13.44 0.56 -5.82
CA GLY A 246 -13.08 0.86 -4.45
C GLY A 246 -14.25 1.29 -3.59
N SER A 247 -14.00 1.41 -2.30
CA SER A 247 -14.94 1.94 -1.31
C SER A 247 -14.32 3.13 -0.58
N GLY A 248 -15.16 3.98 -0.02
CA GLY A 248 -14.77 5.16 0.73
C GLY A 248 -15.84 5.54 1.76
N GLU A 249 -15.64 6.67 2.40
CA GLU A 249 -16.64 7.27 3.29
C GLU A 249 -17.89 7.65 2.47
N GLU A 250 -19.08 7.31 2.99
CA GLU A 250 -20.34 7.37 2.24
C GLU A 250 -20.65 8.78 1.72
N GLY A 251 -20.49 9.81 2.56
CA GLY A 251 -20.73 11.19 2.16
C GLY A 251 -19.76 11.67 1.07
N TYR A 252 -18.48 11.25 1.14
CA TYR A 252 -17.51 11.55 0.09
C TYR A 252 -17.88 10.89 -1.24
N VAL A 253 -18.28 9.61 -1.21
CA VAL A 253 -18.70 8.88 -2.40
C VAL A 253 -19.97 9.47 -3.01
N ALA A 254 -20.95 9.87 -2.20
CA ALA A 254 -22.16 10.56 -2.67
C ALA A 254 -21.79 11.88 -3.37
N GLY A 255 -20.92 12.70 -2.78
CA GLY A 255 -20.44 13.93 -3.42
C GLY A 255 -19.73 13.72 -4.74
N LEU A 256 -18.99 12.62 -4.91
CA LEU A 256 -18.38 12.25 -6.20
C LEU A 256 -19.42 11.86 -7.25
N ARG A 257 -20.48 11.15 -6.87
CA ARG A 257 -21.58 10.80 -7.78
C ARG A 257 -22.31 12.05 -8.25
N ASP A 258 -22.66 12.94 -7.32
CA ASP A 258 -23.27 14.24 -7.65
C ASP A 258 -22.38 15.08 -8.57
N HIS A 259 -21.06 15.02 -8.39
CA HIS A 259 -20.11 15.70 -9.28
C HIS A 259 -20.12 15.07 -10.69
N ALA A 260 -20.12 13.74 -10.77
CA ALA A 260 -20.21 13.02 -12.04
C ALA A 260 -21.52 13.36 -12.80
N ASP A 261 -22.63 13.43 -12.08
CA ASP A 261 -23.95 13.79 -12.65
C ASP A 261 -23.97 15.21 -13.19
N ARG A 262 -23.39 16.18 -12.47
CA ARG A 262 -23.21 17.56 -12.96
C ARG A 262 -22.35 17.66 -14.20
N LEU A 263 -21.40 16.74 -14.41
CA LEU A 263 -20.55 16.64 -15.60
C LEU A 263 -21.21 15.84 -16.74
N GLY A 264 -22.43 15.32 -16.54
CA GLY A 264 -23.15 14.51 -17.54
C GLY A 264 -22.55 13.13 -17.78
N LEU A 265 -21.95 12.51 -16.75
CA LEU A 265 -21.21 11.25 -16.85
C LEU A 265 -21.98 10.04 -16.32
N THR A 266 -23.24 10.19 -15.89
CA THR A 266 -24.03 9.16 -15.18
C THR A 266 -24.03 7.79 -15.86
N GLY A 267 -24.12 7.75 -17.21
CA GLY A 267 -24.15 6.50 -17.99
C GLY A 267 -22.77 5.96 -18.39
N ASP A 268 -21.70 6.67 -18.08
CA ASP A 268 -20.34 6.35 -18.56
C ASP A 268 -19.36 6.04 -17.42
N ILE A 269 -19.86 5.97 -16.18
CA ILE A 269 -19.10 5.56 -15.00
C ILE A 269 -19.70 4.30 -14.41
N ILE A 270 -18.84 3.30 -14.17
CA ILE A 270 -19.19 2.08 -13.47
C ILE A 270 -18.60 2.15 -12.05
N TRP A 271 -19.45 2.32 -11.06
CA TRP A 271 -19.08 2.28 -9.64
C TRP A 271 -19.19 0.85 -9.14
N THR A 272 -18.07 0.14 -9.03
CA THR A 272 -18.07 -1.29 -8.69
C THR A 272 -18.19 -1.56 -7.19
N GLY A 273 -17.88 -0.57 -6.35
CA GLY A 273 -17.54 -0.83 -4.95
C GLY A 273 -16.19 -1.54 -4.82
N PHE A 274 -15.93 -2.13 -3.68
CA PHE A 274 -14.70 -2.89 -3.45
C PHE A 274 -14.61 -4.11 -4.36
N LEU A 275 -13.47 -4.29 -5.02
CA LEU A 275 -13.13 -5.49 -5.77
C LEU A 275 -11.93 -6.19 -5.11
N GLY A 276 -12.06 -7.50 -4.87
CA GLY A 276 -11.01 -8.36 -4.34
C GLY A 276 -10.90 -9.68 -5.11
N GLY A 277 -9.85 -10.44 -4.86
CA GLY A 277 -9.67 -11.77 -5.46
C GLY A 277 -9.84 -11.79 -6.97
N VAL A 278 -10.63 -12.74 -7.46
CA VAL A 278 -10.89 -12.96 -8.90
C VAL A 278 -11.56 -11.76 -9.57
N ASP A 279 -12.47 -11.06 -8.88
CA ASP A 279 -13.16 -9.89 -9.43
C ASP A 279 -12.18 -8.75 -9.76
N LYS A 280 -11.20 -8.49 -8.87
CA LYS A 280 -10.13 -7.51 -9.12
C LYS A 280 -9.25 -7.93 -10.30
N LEU A 281 -8.85 -9.18 -10.36
CA LEU A 281 -8.01 -9.71 -11.43
C LEU A 281 -8.72 -9.66 -12.78
N SER A 282 -10.02 -9.99 -12.82
CA SER A 282 -10.83 -9.90 -14.04
C SER A 282 -11.07 -8.44 -14.47
N ALA A 283 -11.19 -7.49 -13.53
CA ALA A 283 -11.24 -6.07 -13.85
C ALA A 283 -9.92 -5.57 -14.46
N LEU A 284 -8.76 -6.01 -13.94
CA LEU A 284 -7.45 -5.72 -14.53
C LEU A 284 -7.33 -6.34 -15.94
N ALA A 285 -7.83 -7.56 -16.15
CA ALA A 285 -7.83 -8.20 -17.46
C ALA A 285 -8.75 -7.50 -18.49
N ALA A 286 -9.86 -6.91 -18.03
CA ALA A 286 -10.81 -6.19 -18.87
C ALA A 286 -10.37 -4.76 -19.21
N ALA A 287 -9.47 -4.17 -18.43
CA ALA A 287 -9.08 -2.78 -18.57
C ALA A 287 -8.22 -2.54 -19.82
N THR A 288 -8.41 -1.37 -20.43
CA THR A 288 -7.58 -0.88 -21.55
C THR A 288 -6.45 0.02 -21.06
N VAL A 289 -6.73 0.84 -20.05
CA VAL A 289 -5.78 1.78 -19.41
C VAL A 289 -6.04 1.78 -17.92
N PHE A 290 -4.98 1.84 -17.14
CA PHE A 290 -5.05 2.09 -15.69
C PHE A 290 -4.71 3.56 -15.40
N ILE A 291 -5.49 4.22 -14.54
CA ILE A 291 -5.25 5.59 -14.12
C ILE A 291 -5.29 5.75 -12.61
N LEU A 292 -4.28 6.43 -12.05
CA LEU A 292 -4.20 6.75 -10.62
C LEU A 292 -3.68 8.18 -10.42
N PRO A 293 -4.54 9.21 -10.47
CA PRO A 293 -4.14 10.61 -10.45
C PRO A 293 -3.99 11.15 -9.02
N SER A 294 -3.37 10.37 -8.13
CA SER A 294 -3.29 10.68 -6.70
C SER A 294 -2.46 11.94 -6.43
N TYR A 295 -2.93 12.78 -5.52
CA TYR A 295 -2.15 13.88 -4.94
C TYR A 295 -1.07 13.39 -3.99
N SER A 296 -1.34 12.27 -3.31
CA SER A 296 -0.39 11.64 -2.38
C SER A 296 -0.69 10.15 -2.25
N GLU A 297 0.28 9.33 -2.63
CA GLU A 297 0.24 7.88 -2.49
C GLU A 297 1.61 7.38 -2.04
N ASN A 298 1.65 6.68 -0.92
CA ASN A 298 2.91 6.24 -0.32
C ASN A 298 3.73 5.32 -1.24
N PHE A 299 3.07 4.33 -1.85
CA PHE A 299 3.72 3.43 -2.79
C PHE A 299 2.90 3.25 -4.07
N GLY A 300 1.62 2.88 -3.95
CA GLY A 300 0.74 2.64 -5.09
C GLY A 300 0.67 1.16 -5.47
N ILE A 301 0.28 0.30 -4.53
CA ILE A 301 0.15 -1.15 -4.79
C ILE A 301 -0.73 -1.43 -6.00
N ALA A 302 -1.85 -0.69 -6.17
CA ALA A 302 -2.73 -0.87 -7.32
C ALA A 302 -2.07 -0.49 -8.65
N LEU A 303 -1.19 0.53 -8.66
CA LEU A 303 -0.38 0.85 -9.84
C LEU A 303 0.58 -0.30 -10.17
N MET A 304 1.22 -0.88 -9.16
CA MET A 304 2.13 -2.00 -9.34
C MET A 304 1.39 -3.26 -9.84
N GLU A 305 0.18 -3.53 -9.33
CA GLU A 305 -0.69 -4.60 -9.81
C GLU A 305 -1.08 -4.40 -11.27
N ALA A 306 -1.44 -3.17 -11.66
CA ALA A 306 -1.76 -2.82 -13.04
C ALA A 306 -0.55 -2.97 -13.97
N MET A 307 0.64 -2.54 -13.53
CA MET A 307 1.90 -2.76 -14.25
C MET A 307 2.16 -4.26 -14.47
N ALA A 308 2.00 -5.08 -13.43
CA ALA A 308 2.22 -6.53 -13.53
C ALA A 308 1.18 -7.23 -14.41
N ALA A 309 -0.05 -6.71 -14.45
CA ALA A 309 -1.09 -7.12 -15.39
C ALA A 309 -0.76 -6.75 -16.85
N GLY A 310 0.21 -5.86 -17.08
CA GLY A 310 0.60 -5.41 -18.42
C GLY A 310 -0.24 -4.25 -18.93
N LEU A 311 -0.90 -3.51 -18.06
CA LEU A 311 -1.67 -2.33 -18.44
C LEU A 311 -0.75 -1.13 -18.69
N PRO A 312 -1.02 -0.31 -19.71
CA PRO A 312 -0.47 1.03 -19.79
C PRO A 312 -1.02 1.86 -18.64
N CYS A 313 -0.13 2.50 -17.88
CA CYS A 313 -0.51 3.20 -16.65
C CYS A 313 -0.26 4.69 -16.77
N LEU A 314 -1.28 5.49 -16.42
CA LEU A 314 -1.21 6.94 -16.29
C LEU A 314 -1.29 7.32 -14.81
N THR A 315 -0.35 8.13 -14.34
CA THR A 315 -0.30 8.54 -12.96
C THR A 315 0.28 9.95 -12.81
N THR A 316 0.46 10.41 -11.57
CA THR A 316 0.98 11.73 -11.23
C THR A 316 2.25 11.59 -10.39
N PRO A 317 3.06 12.66 -10.24
CA PRO A 317 4.20 12.67 -9.33
C PRO A 317 3.83 12.45 -7.87
N GLY A 318 2.56 12.58 -7.50
CA GLY A 318 2.06 12.27 -6.15
C GLY A 318 2.08 10.78 -5.79
N VAL A 319 2.32 9.90 -6.75
CA VAL A 319 2.50 8.46 -6.49
C VAL A 319 3.98 8.14 -6.38
N ALA A 320 4.46 7.83 -5.18
CA ALA A 320 5.88 7.68 -4.89
C ALA A 320 6.59 6.62 -5.75
N LEU A 321 5.92 5.51 -6.06
CA LEU A 321 6.45 4.48 -6.96
C LEU A 321 6.76 5.04 -8.37
N ALA A 322 6.00 6.03 -8.84
CA ALA A 322 6.19 6.59 -10.19
C ALA A 322 7.57 7.21 -10.37
N GLU A 323 8.08 7.92 -9.36
CA GLU A 323 9.43 8.48 -9.37
C GLU A 323 10.50 7.39 -9.47
N ASP A 324 10.39 6.34 -8.63
CA ASP A 324 11.36 5.24 -8.62
C ASP A 324 11.34 4.44 -9.94
N VAL A 325 10.17 4.31 -10.58
CA VAL A 325 10.04 3.67 -11.89
C VAL A 325 10.66 4.54 -12.99
N GLN A 326 10.34 5.84 -13.03
CA GLN A 326 10.90 6.76 -14.04
C GLN A 326 12.42 6.90 -13.93
N ALA A 327 12.97 6.90 -12.72
CA ALA A 327 14.43 6.93 -12.51
C ALA A 327 15.15 5.71 -13.09
N ARG A 328 14.44 4.60 -13.30
CA ARG A 328 14.98 3.34 -13.85
C ARG A 328 14.75 3.20 -15.34
N ALA A 329 13.59 3.63 -15.84
CA ALA A 329 13.22 3.59 -17.24
C ALA A 329 12.07 4.55 -17.56
N ALA A 330 12.27 5.45 -18.53
CA ALA A 330 11.28 6.46 -18.90
C ALA A 330 10.03 5.88 -19.59
N ASP A 331 10.18 4.78 -20.31
CA ASP A 331 9.15 4.18 -21.18
C ASP A 331 8.31 3.09 -20.46
N VAL A 332 7.93 3.32 -19.21
CA VAL A 332 7.16 2.35 -18.42
C VAL A 332 5.81 2.92 -17.98
N LEU A 333 5.80 4.18 -17.57
CA LEU A 333 4.62 4.89 -17.08
C LEU A 333 4.48 6.23 -17.80
N MET A 334 3.23 6.66 -17.98
CA MET A 334 2.96 8.07 -18.24
C MET A 334 2.76 8.80 -16.91
N VAL A 335 3.65 9.74 -16.61
CA VAL A 335 3.58 10.55 -15.39
C VAL A 335 3.45 12.01 -15.80
N VAL A 336 2.33 12.63 -15.41
CA VAL A 336 2.02 14.02 -15.76
C VAL A 336 1.54 14.79 -14.53
N PRO A 337 1.62 16.13 -14.53
CA PRO A 337 1.12 16.94 -13.43
C PRO A 337 -0.32 16.58 -13.01
N ALA A 338 -0.63 16.69 -11.70
CA ALA A 338 -1.96 16.45 -11.15
C ALA A 338 -2.91 17.62 -11.50
N GLU A 339 -3.14 17.80 -12.78
CA GLU A 339 -3.97 18.86 -13.38
C GLU A 339 -4.84 18.28 -14.51
N VAL A 340 -6.03 18.86 -14.71
CA VAL A 340 -7.01 18.33 -15.65
C VAL A 340 -6.46 18.26 -17.08
N LYS A 341 -5.87 19.36 -17.58
CA LYS A 341 -5.40 19.42 -18.98
C LYS A 341 -4.30 18.42 -19.30
N PRO A 342 -3.18 18.34 -18.53
CA PRO A 342 -2.14 17.33 -18.75
C PRO A 342 -2.66 15.90 -18.68
N LEU A 343 -3.51 15.59 -17.69
CA LEU A 343 -4.10 14.26 -17.52
C LEU A 343 -5.03 13.89 -18.68
N ALA A 344 -5.89 14.82 -19.14
CA ALA A 344 -6.80 14.59 -20.25
C ALA A 344 -6.04 14.39 -21.58
N ALA A 345 -4.98 15.16 -21.82
CA ALA A 345 -4.14 15.00 -23.00
C ALA A 345 -3.43 13.64 -23.01
N ALA A 346 -2.83 13.24 -21.87
CA ALA A 346 -2.14 11.95 -21.72
C ALA A 346 -3.12 10.77 -21.84
N LEU A 347 -4.29 10.86 -21.23
CA LEU A 347 -5.33 9.84 -21.34
C LEU A 347 -5.83 9.72 -22.78
N GLY A 348 -6.09 10.85 -23.46
CA GLY A 348 -6.49 10.88 -24.87
C GLY A 348 -5.44 10.24 -25.79
N GLN A 349 -4.16 10.51 -25.55
CA GLN A 349 -3.06 9.86 -26.27
C GLN A 349 -3.06 8.35 -26.05
N LEU A 350 -3.19 7.86 -24.81
CA LEU A 350 -3.28 6.43 -24.51
C LEU A 350 -4.51 5.77 -25.17
N LEU A 351 -5.64 6.44 -25.22
CA LEU A 351 -6.84 5.88 -25.87
C LEU A 351 -6.72 5.84 -27.39
N GLY A 352 -6.05 6.83 -28.00
CA GLY A 352 -5.89 6.95 -29.46
C GLY A 352 -4.76 6.09 -30.05
N ASP A 353 -3.72 5.74 -29.25
CA ASP A 353 -2.52 5.07 -29.74
C ASP A 353 -2.37 3.66 -29.17
N ALA A 354 -2.76 2.65 -29.97
CA ALA A 354 -2.67 1.25 -29.57
C ALA A 354 -1.20 0.75 -29.48
N ALA A 355 -0.30 1.28 -30.30
CA ALA A 355 1.11 0.90 -30.28
C ALA A 355 1.79 1.42 -29.00
N LEU A 356 1.47 2.65 -28.61
CA LEU A 356 1.93 3.22 -27.33
C LEU A 356 1.44 2.40 -26.13
N ARG A 357 0.14 2.04 -26.12
CA ARG A 357 -0.40 1.17 -25.05
C ARG A 357 0.33 -0.15 -24.96
N ALA A 358 0.53 -0.83 -26.09
CA ALA A 358 1.20 -2.13 -26.13
C ALA A 358 2.65 -2.02 -25.62
N ARG A 359 3.38 -0.97 -26.04
CA ARG A 359 4.77 -0.73 -25.61
C ARG A 359 4.88 -0.47 -24.11
N LEU A 360 4.09 0.48 -23.59
CA LEU A 360 4.10 0.82 -22.17
C LEU A 360 3.67 -0.36 -21.30
N GLY A 361 2.60 -1.06 -21.68
CA GLY A 361 2.13 -2.24 -20.95
C GLY A 361 3.15 -3.37 -20.90
N ALA A 362 3.82 -3.67 -22.03
CA ALA A 362 4.88 -4.68 -22.08
C ALA A 362 6.09 -4.31 -21.18
N ASN A 363 6.50 -3.03 -21.20
CA ASN A 363 7.60 -2.53 -20.38
C ASN A 363 7.22 -2.56 -18.88
N ALA A 364 6.00 -2.13 -18.53
CA ALA A 364 5.47 -2.17 -17.18
C ALA A 364 5.45 -3.60 -16.62
N LYS A 365 4.92 -4.56 -17.39
CA LYS A 365 4.89 -5.97 -17.02
C LYS A 365 6.28 -6.55 -16.77
N ARG A 366 7.22 -6.24 -17.65
CA ARG A 366 8.62 -6.71 -17.55
C ARG A 366 9.30 -6.15 -16.29
N MET A 367 9.14 -4.86 -16.02
CA MET A 367 9.69 -4.23 -14.83
C MET A 367 9.08 -4.81 -13.54
N ALA A 368 7.76 -4.96 -13.49
CA ALA A 368 7.09 -5.53 -12.33
C ALA A 368 7.55 -6.96 -12.05
N ALA A 369 7.65 -7.80 -13.08
CA ALA A 369 8.11 -9.19 -12.95
C ALA A 369 9.57 -9.33 -12.52
N GLY A 370 10.43 -8.35 -12.86
CA GLY A 370 11.84 -8.40 -12.50
C GLY A 370 12.19 -7.76 -11.16
N GLN A 371 11.45 -6.73 -10.74
CA GLN A 371 11.90 -5.88 -9.62
C GLN A 371 10.92 -5.81 -8.44
N PHE A 372 9.62 -6.06 -8.68
CA PHE A 372 8.59 -5.89 -7.67
C PHE A 372 7.92 -7.21 -7.29
N THR A 373 8.71 -8.29 -7.17
CA THR A 373 8.20 -9.58 -6.74
C THR A 373 8.29 -9.74 -5.22
N ILE A 374 7.40 -10.54 -4.64
CA ILE A 374 7.48 -10.94 -3.22
C ILE A 374 8.84 -11.57 -2.92
N SER A 375 9.37 -12.38 -3.84
CA SER A 375 10.66 -13.04 -3.68
C SER A 375 11.82 -12.04 -3.62
N SER A 376 11.85 -11.04 -4.52
CA SER A 376 12.87 -9.98 -4.53
C SER A 376 12.82 -9.15 -3.24
N MET A 377 11.62 -8.81 -2.78
CA MET A 377 11.40 -8.11 -1.51
C MET A 377 11.91 -8.95 -0.33
N GLY A 378 11.52 -10.23 -0.25
CA GLY A 378 11.97 -11.14 0.82
C GLY A 378 13.49 -11.30 0.87
N ALA A 379 14.15 -11.44 -0.29
CA ALA A 379 15.61 -11.53 -0.38
C ALA A 379 16.30 -10.24 0.11
N ALA A 380 15.77 -9.08 -0.26
CA ALA A 380 16.28 -7.79 0.18
C ALA A 380 16.14 -7.60 1.71
N PHE A 381 15.00 -7.96 2.29
CA PHE A 381 14.81 -7.92 3.74
C PHE A 381 15.70 -8.93 4.47
N LYS A 382 15.85 -10.14 3.95
CA LYS A 382 16.77 -11.14 4.54
C LYS A 382 18.19 -10.61 4.64
N LYS A 383 18.67 -9.93 3.58
CA LYS A 383 19.99 -9.28 3.56
C LYS A 383 20.05 -8.18 4.61
N LEU A 384 19.10 -7.25 4.63
CA LEU A 384 19.03 -6.15 5.60
C LEU A 384 19.00 -6.66 7.04
N TYR A 385 18.22 -7.70 7.35
CA TYR A 385 18.16 -8.28 8.69
C TYR A 385 19.50 -8.89 9.11
N ALA A 386 20.21 -9.55 8.20
CA ALA A 386 21.53 -10.10 8.47
C ALA A 386 22.56 -8.99 8.78
N GLU A 387 22.52 -7.90 8.03
CA GLU A 387 23.38 -6.71 8.26
C GLU A 387 23.10 -6.07 9.62
N ILE A 388 21.81 -5.90 10.00
CA ILE A 388 21.42 -5.36 11.31
C ILE A 388 21.87 -6.27 12.45
N ALA A 389 21.71 -7.59 12.32
CA ALA A 389 22.06 -8.55 13.35
C ALA A 389 23.58 -8.64 13.60
N GLN A 390 24.40 -8.32 12.58
CA GLN A 390 25.87 -8.29 12.67
C GLN A 390 26.40 -6.95 13.15
N SER A 391 25.59 -5.89 13.13
CA SER A 391 26.03 -4.56 13.61
C SER A 391 26.24 -4.57 15.12
N PRO A 392 27.23 -3.84 15.63
CA PRO A 392 27.46 -3.71 17.07
C PRO A 392 26.16 -3.26 17.75
N LYS A 393 25.76 -3.95 18.81
CA LYS A 393 24.55 -3.57 19.58
C LYS A 393 24.72 -2.12 20.02
N GLN A 394 23.84 -1.25 19.56
CA GLN A 394 23.77 0.11 20.08
C GLN A 394 23.39 0.01 21.56
N HIS A 395 24.34 0.28 22.44
CA HIS A 395 24.05 0.36 23.87
C HIS A 395 23.07 1.51 24.14
N PRO A 396 22.10 1.31 25.08
CA PRO A 396 21.05 2.28 25.40
C PRO A 396 21.59 3.61 25.93
#